data_dbcd369d8bd5dffd6684dc810a2e3645
#
_entry.id   dbcd369d8bd5dffd6684dc810a2e3645
#
_cell.length_a   1.000
_cell.length_b   1.000
_cell.length_c   1.000
_cell.angle_alpha   90.00
_cell.angle_beta   90.00
_cell.angle_gamma   90.00
#
_symmetry.space_group_name_H-M   'P 1'
#
loop_
_entity.id
_entity.type
_entity.pdbx_description
1 polymer ?
#
loop_
_entity_poly.entity_id
_entity_poly.type
_entity_poly.pdbx_seq_one_letter_code
_entity_poly.pdbx_strand_id
1 'polypeptide(L)'
;PQRFGAEPNVGQCLARTEKTVVSLTTIAADEAAQRLLWPAEHAQGFSAVIDARSEGEYALDCLPGALNWPSLNNEERILVGTLYKQKGAFEAQKIGAALVAANVSRHIQAHVLGLGKSWKPLVYCWRGGKRSGSLAHVLSQIGFQVTLMEGGYKAFRKALLASLPQRVAPISWRVICGPTGSGKTRLLHALRDVGAQVLDLEGLAHHRSSVLGLIPGQSQPSQKKFDTLIWDALGRFDPQGPVFVESESRKVGNVSIPEALMTAMRASACIRVETATELRVELLMQDYPFFVQDSDFFCTRLQTLVDLRGREVVQAWCEAAQSGRSREVVRQLLEQHYDPGYAQSTQRNYSRFADAQVLQLDDIGASALRRLAQGLLSGLPPSA
;
A
#
# COMPACT_ATOMS: atom_id res chain seq x y z
N PRO A 1 3.14 91.63 2.41
CA PRO A 1 3.34 90.86 3.62
C PRO A 1 2.28 89.76 3.72
N GLN A 2 2.58 88.60 3.33
CA GLN A 2 1.76 87.41 3.63
C GLN A 2 2.72 86.25 3.79
N ARG A 3 2.66 85.63 4.96
CA ARG A 3 3.44 84.47 5.36
C ARG A 3 2.87 83.24 4.70
N PHE A 4 3.71 82.49 4.06
CA PHE A 4 3.41 81.16 3.61
C PHE A 4 3.61 80.17 4.76
N GLY A 5 2.60 79.31 4.96
CA GLY A 5 2.50 78.32 6.00
C GLY A 5 3.43 77.10 5.74
N ALA A 6 3.77 76.45 6.83
CA ALA A 6 4.65 75.32 6.93
C ALA A 6 4.10 74.11 6.21
N GLU A 7 5.00 73.40 5.48
CA GLU A 7 4.78 72.08 4.95
C GLU A 7 4.66 71.01 6.04
N PRO A 8 3.76 69.99 5.93
CA PRO A 8 3.71 68.91 6.87
C PRO A 8 4.83 67.93 6.62
N ASN A 9 5.57 67.62 7.69
CA ASN A 9 6.66 66.66 7.79
C ASN A 9 6.20 65.26 7.42
N VAL A 10 6.57 64.76 6.21
CA VAL A 10 6.36 63.36 5.77
C VAL A 10 7.58 62.53 6.24
N GLY A 11 7.73 62.45 7.51
CA GLY A 11 8.75 61.59 8.12
C GLY A 11 8.14 60.64 9.11
N GLN A 12 8.36 59.36 8.86
CA GLN A 12 8.10 58.20 9.72
C GLN A 12 6.73 57.50 9.55
N CYS A 13 6.65 56.68 8.51
CA CYS A 13 5.94 55.41 8.60
C CYS A 13 6.64 54.38 7.71
N LEU A 14 7.90 54.11 7.95
CA LEU A 14 8.55 52.85 7.55
C LEU A 14 8.26 51.82 8.64
N ALA A 15 7.05 51.25 8.63
CA ALA A 15 6.80 50.03 9.32
C ALA A 15 7.85 49.02 8.87
N ARG A 16 8.62 48.50 9.80
CA ARG A 16 9.52 47.36 9.59
C ARG A 16 8.65 46.24 9.01
N THR A 17 8.70 46.07 7.70
CA THR A 17 8.27 44.81 7.06
C THR A 17 9.20 43.73 7.62
N GLU A 18 8.67 42.93 8.56
CA GLU A 18 9.28 41.68 8.90
C GLU A 18 9.53 40.95 7.55
N LYS A 19 10.80 40.82 7.20
CA LYS A 19 11.18 40.01 6.04
C LYS A 19 10.62 38.61 6.32
N THR A 20 9.53 38.27 5.65
CA THR A 20 9.01 36.90 5.65
C THR A 20 10.17 36.02 5.17
N VAL A 21 10.78 35.29 6.09
CA VAL A 21 11.84 34.34 5.78
C VAL A 21 11.16 33.27 4.90
N VAL A 22 11.41 33.34 3.61
CA VAL A 22 10.95 32.33 2.64
C VAL A 22 11.58 31.01 3.05
N SER A 23 10.80 30.10 3.59
CA SER A 23 11.28 28.83 4.13
C SER A 23 11.00 27.69 3.15
N LEU A 24 11.83 27.61 2.11
CA LEU A 24 11.94 26.42 1.26
C LEU A 24 13.17 25.64 1.71
N THR A 25 12.97 24.47 2.28
CA THR A 25 14.02 23.55 2.70
C THR A 25 14.07 22.33 1.80
N THR A 26 15.19 21.67 1.75
CA THR A 26 15.33 20.37 1.08
C THR A 26 15.56 19.26 2.10
N ILE A 27 15.17 18.04 1.76
CA ILE A 27 15.37 16.87 2.60
C ILE A 27 15.79 15.69 1.72
N ALA A 28 16.73 14.89 2.20
CA ALA A 28 17.10 13.64 1.56
C ALA A 28 15.95 12.63 1.59
N ALA A 29 15.89 11.76 0.58
CA ALA A 29 14.75 10.86 0.44
C ALA A 29 14.66 9.79 1.54
N ASP A 30 15.78 9.37 2.11
CA ASP A 30 15.84 8.43 3.24
C ASP A 30 15.36 9.08 4.54
N GLU A 31 15.74 10.31 4.80
CA GLU A 31 15.24 11.10 5.93
C GLU A 31 13.74 11.40 5.77
N ALA A 32 13.29 11.78 4.57
CA ALA A 32 11.87 11.97 4.27
C ALA A 32 11.08 10.68 4.53
N ALA A 33 11.60 9.53 4.10
CA ALA A 33 10.99 8.23 4.33
C ALA A 33 10.87 7.87 5.83
N GLN A 34 11.82 8.27 6.66
CA GLN A 34 11.70 8.11 8.12
C GLN A 34 10.62 9.02 8.71
N ARG A 35 10.58 10.29 8.31
CA ARG A 35 9.61 11.26 8.81
C ARG A 35 8.17 10.98 8.37
N LEU A 36 7.95 10.27 7.26
CA LEU A 36 6.61 9.83 6.81
C LEU A 36 5.95 8.85 7.78
N LEU A 37 6.72 8.16 8.61
CA LEU A 37 6.21 7.21 9.60
C LEU A 37 5.91 7.85 10.95
N TRP A 38 6.26 9.11 11.14
CA TRP A 38 5.95 9.84 12.37
C TRP A 38 4.47 10.23 12.40
N PRO A 39 3.86 10.30 13.59
CA PRO A 39 2.53 10.87 13.76
C PRO A 39 2.44 12.29 13.17
N ALA A 40 1.28 12.67 12.66
CA ALA A 40 1.07 13.98 12.04
C ALA A 40 1.35 15.14 13.00
N GLU A 41 1.20 14.91 14.29
CA GLU A 41 1.43 15.87 15.38
C GLU A 41 2.92 16.02 15.74
N HIS A 42 3.79 15.16 15.20
CA HIS A 42 5.23 15.26 15.47
C HIS A 42 5.77 16.62 14.99
N ALA A 43 6.52 17.31 15.82
CA ALA A 43 7.01 18.68 15.54
C ALA A 43 7.76 18.81 14.20
N GLN A 44 8.43 17.76 13.77
CA GLN A 44 9.15 17.68 12.50
C GLN A 44 8.39 16.87 11.43
N GLY A 45 7.13 16.45 11.68
CA GLY A 45 6.26 15.78 10.73
C GLY A 45 5.81 16.71 9.61
N PHE A 46 5.30 16.12 8.53
CA PHE A 46 4.68 16.87 7.43
C PHE A 46 3.15 16.94 7.64
N SER A 47 2.57 18.13 7.45
CA SER A 47 1.11 18.28 7.48
C SER A 47 0.44 17.66 6.25
N ALA A 48 1.16 17.55 5.14
CA ALA A 48 0.71 16.91 3.91
C ALA A 48 1.92 16.46 3.08
N VAL A 49 1.69 15.45 2.25
CA VAL A 49 2.66 14.97 1.25
C VAL A 49 2.07 15.20 -0.13
N ILE A 50 2.74 15.96 -0.97
CA ILE A 50 2.22 16.39 -2.27
C ILE A 50 3.05 15.76 -3.39
N ASP A 51 2.37 14.95 -4.20
CA ASP A 51 2.93 14.36 -5.42
C ASP A 51 2.61 15.26 -6.63
N ALA A 52 3.64 15.92 -7.15
CA ALA A 52 3.54 16.79 -8.31
C ALA A 52 3.71 16.04 -9.67
N ARG A 53 3.67 14.70 -9.66
CA ARG A 53 3.68 13.87 -10.87
C ARG A 53 2.29 13.80 -11.48
N SER A 54 2.21 13.32 -12.73
CA SER A 54 0.92 13.11 -13.37
C SER A 54 0.10 12.00 -12.71
N GLU A 55 -1.20 11.96 -12.96
CA GLU A 55 -2.15 11.02 -12.36
C GLU A 55 -1.76 9.56 -12.64
N GLY A 56 -1.29 9.26 -13.85
CA GLY A 56 -0.82 7.92 -14.21
C GLY A 56 0.46 7.51 -13.50
N GLU A 57 1.39 8.45 -13.23
CA GLU A 57 2.57 8.18 -12.42
C GLU A 57 2.18 7.91 -10.95
N TYR A 58 1.23 8.70 -10.42
CA TYR A 58 0.71 8.58 -9.06
C TYR A 58 -0.06 7.27 -8.85
N ALA A 59 -0.91 6.88 -9.79
CA ALA A 59 -1.71 5.66 -9.73
C ALA A 59 -0.84 4.39 -9.69
N LEU A 60 0.31 4.40 -10.37
CA LEU A 60 1.24 3.27 -10.35
C LEU A 60 1.89 3.06 -8.98
N ASP A 61 2.27 4.13 -8.30
CA ASP A 61 2.79 4.14 -6.93
C ASP A 61 3.00 5.59 -6.47
N CYS A 62 2.86 5.83 -5.18
CA CYS A 62 3.10 7.14 -4.56
C CYS A 62 3.64 6.94 -3.13
N LEU A 63 4.19 7.98 -2.54
CA LEU A 63 4.56 7.97 -1.11
C LEU A 63 3.30 7.75 -0.25
N PRO A 64 3.42 7.09 0.92
CA PRO A 64 2.30 6.93 1.84
C PRO A 64 1.60 8.24 2.16
N GLY A 65 0.27 8.25 2.09
CA GLY A 65 -0.55 9.42 2.38
C GLY A 65 -0.43 10.59 1.40
N ALA A 66 0.26 10.42 0.25
CA ALA A 66 0.43 11.50 -0.71
C ALA A 66 -0.88 11.91 -1.38
N LEU A 67 -1.06 13.21 -1.58
CA LEU A 67 -2.09 13.83 -2.40
C LEU A 67 -1.53 14.14 -3.78
N ASN A 68 -2.27 13.85 -4.84
CA ASN A 68 -1.80 14.13 -6.19
C ASN A 68 -2.19 15.55 -6.62
N TRP A 69 -1.18 16.42 -6.77
CA TRP A 69 -1.31 17.76 -7.35
C TRP A 69 -0.42 17.87 -8.59
N PRO A 70 -0.84 17.33 -9.74
CA PRO A 70 0.00 17.24 -10.90
C PRO A 70 0.41 18.63 -11.41
N SER A 71 1.72 18.88 -11.48
CA SER A 71 2.26 20.06 -12.15
C SER A 71 2.06 19.99 -13.68
N LEU A 72 1.95 18.77 -14.21
CA LEU A 72 1.52 18.45 -15.57
C LEU A 72 0.64 17.20 -15.47
N ASN A 73 -0.58 17.25 -16.02
CA ASN A 73 -1.43 16.08 -16.15
C ASN A 73 -0.86 15.07 -17.17
N ASN A 74 -1.53 13.94 -17.37
CA ASN A 74 -1.04 12.89 -18.27
C ASN A 74 -0.83 13.38 -19.70
N GLU A 75 -1.80 14.13 -20.25
CA GLU A 75 -1.77 14.64 -21.62
C GLU A 75 -0.69 15.73 -21.80
N GLU A 76 -0.64 16.67 -20.88
CA GLU A 76 0.36 17.72 -20.85
C GLU A 76 1.79 17.17 -20.72
N ARG A 77 1.97 16.13 -19.90
CA ARG A 77 3.25 15.45 -19.78
C ARG A 77 3.68 14.77 -21.07
N ILE A 78 2.75 14.14 -21.78
CA ILE A 78 3.00 13.54 -23.10
C ILE A 78 3.35 14.64 -24.11
N LEU A 79 2.58 15.72 -24.15
CA LEU A 79 2.82 16.86 -25.02
C LEU A 79 4.22 17.46 -24.83
N VAL A 80 4.57 17.81 -23.58
CA VAL A 80 5.88 18.40 -23.26
C VAL A 80 7.01 17.41 -23.55
N GLY A 81 6.82 16.11 -23.27
CA GLY A 81 7.80 15.07 -23.59
C GLY A 81 8.02 14.89 -25.10
N THR A 82 6.97 15.00 -25.90
CA THR A 82 7.03 14.94 -27.38
C THR A 82 7.75 16.17 -27.94
N LEU A 83 7.39 17.35 -27.45
CA LEU A 83 8.06 18.61 -27.86
C LEU A 83 9.55 18.58 -27.53
N TYR A 84 9.92 18.03 -26.37
CA TYR A 84 11.32 17.88 -25.98
C TYR A 84 12.12 17.05 -27.00
N LYS A 85 11.54 15.95 -27.48
CA LYS A 85 12.19 15.08 -28.48
C LYS A 85 12.22 15.69 -29.88
N GLN A 86 11.17 16.40 -30.27
CA GLN A 86 11.01 16.90 -31.64
C GLN A 86 11.60 18.30 -31.86
N LYS A 87 11.47 19.20 -30.88
CA LYS A 87 11.85 20.63 -31.02
C LYS A 87 12.94 21.05 -30.01
N GLY A 88 13.40 20.14 -29.15
CA GLY A 88 14.45 20.42 -28.21
C GLY A 88 13.97 20.97 -26.85
N ALA A 89 14.93 21.07 -25.92
CA ALA A 89 14.67 21.38 -24.52
C ALA A 89 14.03 22.76 -24.32
N PHE A 90 14.47 23.80 -25.05
CA PHE A 90 14.04 25.16 -24.83
C PHE A 90 12.55 25.36 -25.22
N GLU A 91 12.12 24.82 -26.35
CA GLU A 91 10.73 24.92 -26.80
C GLU A 91 9.78 24.16 -25.86
N ALA A 92 10.18 22.95 -25.46
CA ALA A 92 9.42 22.17 -24.48
C ALA A 92 9.32 22.86 -23.12
N GLN A 93 10.38 23.56 -22.69
CA GLN A 93 10.39 24.29 -21.42
C GLN A 93 9.45 25.49 -21.41
N LYS A 94 9.33 26.24 -22.53
CA LYS A 94 8.40 27.38 -22.62
C LYS A 94 6.95 26.91 -22.43
N ILE A 95 6.55 25.90 -23.18
CA ILE A 95 5.19 25.32 -23.10
C ILE A 95 4.96 24.68 -21.74
N GLY A 96 5.93 23.88 -21.27
CA GLY A 96 5.84 23.23 -19.96
C GLY A 96 5.75 24.21 -18.79
N ALA A 97 6.45 25.35 -18.85
CA ALA A 97 6.36 26.37 -17.82
C ALA A 97 4.97 27.03 -17.75
N ALA A 98 4.38 27.33 -18.91
CA ALA A 98 3.02 27.89 -18.98
C ALA A 98 1.97 26.92 -18.40
N LEU A 99 2.05 25.63 -18.76
CA LEU A 99 1.14 24.60 -18.25
C LEU A 99 1.32 24.39 -16.73
N VAL A 100 2.57 24.31 -16.26
CA VAL A 100 2.86 24.17 -14.82
C VAL A 100 2.33 25.37 -14.05
N ALA A 101 2.51 26.60 -14.52
CA ALA A 101 1.99 27.81 -13.85
C ALA A 101 0.46 27.78 -13.74
N ALA A 102 -0.24 27.40 -14.81
CA ALA A 102 -1.69 27.25 -14.81
C ALA A 102 -2.17 26.18 -13.81
N ASN A 103 -1.52 25.03 -13.77
CA ASN A 103 -1.87 23.95 -12.83
C ASN A 103 -1.56 24.32 -11.38
N VAL A 104 -0.44 24.96 -11.09
CA VAL A 104 -0.12 25.47 -9.74
C VAL A 104 -1.20 26.46 -9.29
N SER A 105 -1.64 27.38 -10.15
CA SER A 105 -2.73 28.31 -9.83
C SER A 105 -4.02 27.56 -9.46
N ARG A 106 -4.41 26.54 -10.24
CA ARG A 106 -5.61 25.72 -9.95
C ARG A 106 -5.50 25.01 -8.61
N HIS A 107 -4.35 24.41 -8.30
CA HIS A 107 -4.14 23.74 -7.01
C HIS A 107 -4.22 24.70 -5.83
N ILE A 108 -3.67 25.91 -5.95
CA ILE A 108 -3.77 26.93 -4.92
C ILE A 108 -5.23 27.31 -4.67
N GLN A 109 -5.99 27.58 -5.73
CA GLN A 109 -7.40 27.93 -5.64
C GLN A 109 -8.25 26.82 -5.03
N ALA A 110 -7.99 25.55 -5.40
CA ALA A 110 -8.79 24.42 -4.96
C ALA A 110 -8.45 23.96 -3.53
N HIS A 111 -7.21 24.08 -3.10
CA HIS A 111 -6.76 23.36 -1.91
C HIS A 111 -6.03 24.21 -0.87
N VAL A 112 -5.54 25.42 -1.20
CA VAL A 112 -4.61 26.15 -0.33
C VAL A 112 -5.26 27.32 0.38
N LEU A 113 -6.27 27.98 -0.22
CA LEU A 113 -6.83 29.24 0.30
C LEU A 113 -7.37 29.13 1.74
N GLY A 114 -7.81 27.96 2.17
CA GLY A 114 -8.30 27.71 3.54
C GLY A 114 -7.24 27.27 4.54
N LEU A 115 -5.97 27.11 4.12
CA LEU A 115 -4.92 26.55 4.99
C LEU A 115 -4.26 27.64 5.84
N GLY A 116 -4.01 27.32 7.12
CA GLY A 116 -3.28 28.19 8.03
C GLY A 116 -1.76 28.20 7.79
N LYS A 117 -1.08 29.24 8.25
CA LYS A 117 0.38 29.43 8.10
C LYS A 117 1.23 28.27 8.66
N SER A 118 0.67 27.50 9.59
CA SER A 118 1.34 26.34 10.21
C SER A 118 1.39 25.09 9.31
N TRP A 119 0.73 25.11 8.14
CA TRP A 119 0.79 24.00 7.20
C TRP A 119 2.20 23.79 6.63
N LYS A 120 2.71 22.55 6.71
CA LYS A 120 4.10 22.17 6.38
C LYS A 120 4.09 21.02 5.35
N PRO A 121 3.96 21.31 4.05
CA PRO A 121 3.94 20.25 3.04
C PRO A 121 5.34 19.74 2.70
N LEU A 122 5.43 18.42 2.46
CA LEU A 122 6.49 17.79 1.69
C LEU A 122 6.04 17.74 0.21
N VAL A 123 6.85 18.28 -0.69
CA VAL A 123 6.57 18.28 -2.13
C VAL A 123 7.59 17.45 -2.88
N TYR A 124 7.15 16.60 -3.79
CA TYR A 124 8.06 15.80 -4.62
C TYR A 124 7.55 15.61 -6.04
N CYS A 125 8.44 15.25 -6.96
CA CYS A 125 8.09 14.74 -8.28
C CYS A 125 8.99 13.53 -8.62
N TRP A 126 9.18 13.22 -9.89
CA TRP A 126 9.95 12.02 -10.29
C TRP A 126 11.42 12.03 -9.83
N ARG A 127 12.12 13.18 -9.98
CA ARG A 127 13.56 13.36 -9.62
C ARG A 127 13.84 14.60 -8.79
N GLY A 128 12.85 15.23 -8.17
CA GLY A 128 13.03 16.46 -7.42
C GLY A 128 13.42 17.68 -8.29
N GLY A 129 12.93 17.71 -9.55
CA GLY A 129 13.26 18.76 -10.50
C GLY A 129 12.19 19.85 -10.62
N LYS A 130 12.08 20.44 -11.83
CA LYS A 130 11.25 21.62 -12.14
C LYS A 130 9.79 21.49 -11.72
N ARG A 131 9.15 20.32 -11.87
CA ARG A 131 7.72 20.12 -11.54
C ARG A 131 7.43 20.39 -10.05
N SER A 132 8.09 19.69 -9.16
CA SER A 132 7.94 19.91 -7.71
C SER A 132 8.55 21.23 -7.25
N GLY A 133 9.65 21.66 -7.85
CA GLY A 133 10.30 22.90 -7.52
C GLY A 133 9.43 24.13 -7.79
N SER A 134 8.71 24.19 -8.91
CA SER A 134 7.80 25.29 -9.24
C SER A 134 6.64 25.38 -8.24
N LEU A 135 6.00 24.26 -7.91
CA LEU A 135 4.94 24.24 -6.89
C LEU A 135 5.48 24.65 -5.52
N ALA A 136 6.59 24.05 -5.08
CA ALA A 136 7.20 24.34 -3.79
C ALA A 136 7.63 25.81 -3.67
N HIS A 137 8.17 26.40 -4.75
CA HIS A 137 8.53 27.80 -4.79
C HIS A 137 7.33 28.72 -4.55
N VAL A 138 6.23 28.51 -5.28
CA VAL A 138 5.05 29.36 -5.13
C VAL A 138 4.45 29.22 -3.73
N LEU A 139 4.34 28.00 -3.20
CA LEU A 139 3.86 27.76 -1.83
C LEU A 139 4.75 28.46 -0.77
N SER A 140 6.07 28.41 -0.97
CA SER A 140 7.00 29.11 -0.05
C SER A 140 6.87 30.63 -0.13
N GLN A 141 6.62 31.19 -1.33
CA GLN A 141 6.37 32.64 -1.48
C GLN A 141 5.07 33.11 -0.81
N ILE A 142 4.06 32.23 -0.69
CA ILE A 142 2.85 32.50 0.10
C ILE A 142 3.19 32.57 1.61
N GLY A 143 4.30 31.95 2.05
CA GLY A 143 4.76 31.97 3.45
C GLY A 143 4.65 30.65 4.18
N PHE A 144 4.33 29.54 3.49
CA PHE A 144 4.34 28.19 4.08
C PHE A 144 5.76 27.66 4.26
N GLN A 145 5.96 26.82 5.27
CA GLN A 145 7.22 26.08 5.47
C GLN A 145 7.22 24.84 4.56
N VAL A 146 7.75 24.99 3.36
CA VAL A 146 7.72 23.94 2.35
C VAL A 146 9.02 23.12 2.38
N THR A 147 8.90 21.81 2.39
CA THR A 147 10.02 20.88 2.23
C THR A 147 9.97 20.23 0.85
N LEU A 148 11.09 20.30 0.12
CA LEU A 148 11.24 19.67 -1.20
C LEU A 148 12.10 18.42 -1.07
N MET A 149 11.61 17.27 -1.54
CA MET A 149 12.36 16.02 -1.49
C MET A 149 13.40 15.93 -2.61
N GLU A 150 14.67 15.81 -2.24
CA GLU A 150 15.78 15.63 -3.15
C GLU A 150 15.71 14.27 -3.86
N GLY A 151 16.04 14.25 -5.14
CA GLY A 151 15.96 13.04 -5.97
C GLY A 151 14.55 12.51 -6.21
N GLY A 152 13.54 13.08 -5.54
CA GLY A 152 12.12 12.79 -5.72
C GLY A 152 11.75 11.31 -5.52
N TYR A 153 10.65 10.90 -6.13
CA TYR A 153 10.14 9.51 -6.05
C TYR A 153 11.21 8.46 -6.39
N LYS A 154 12.09 8.71 -7.35
CA LYS A 154 13.15 7.75 -7.73
C LYS A 154 14.10 7.48 -6.55
N ALA A 155 14.50 8.53 -5.81
CA ALA A 155 15.35 8.40 -4.65
C ALA A 155 14.62 7.73 -3.48
N PHE A 156 13.36 8.12 -3.23
CA PHE A 156 12.49 7.45 -2.24
C PHE A 156 12.39 5.96 -2.52
N ARG A 157 12.11 5.58 -3.76
CA ARG A 157 12.00 4.16 -4.13
C ARG A 157 13.28 3.37 -3.88
N LYS A 158 14.44 3.98 -4.14
CA LYS A 158 15.74 3.38 -3.83
C LYS A 158 15.93 3.21 -2.32
N ALA A 159 15.64 4.24 -1.54
CA ALA A 159 15.74 4.22 -0.08
C ALA A 159 14.78 3.19 0.55
N LEU A 160 13.52 3.13 0.06
CA LEU A 160 12.53 2.15 0.48
C LEU A 160 13.07 0.73 0.32
N LEU A 161 13.49 0.35 -0.89
CA LEU A 161 13.98 -1.02 -1.16
C LEU A 161 15.22 -1.37 -0.34
N ALA A 162 16.14 -0.42 -0.16
CA ALA A 162 17.34 -0.62 0.65
C ALA A 162 17.03 -0.80 2.13
N SER A 163 15.96 -0.19 2.65
CA SER A 163 15.59 -0.27 4.06
C SER A 163 14.71 -1.47 4.43
N LEU A 164 14.15 -2.20 3.46
CA LEU A 164 13.28 -3.35 3.74
C LEU A 164 13.92 -4.41 4.64
N PRO A 165 15.17 -4.88 4.40
CA PRO A 165 15.79 -5.87 5.26
C PRO A 165 15.92 -5.41 6.71
N GLN A 166 16.30 -4.15 6.94
CA GLN A 166 16.46 -3.57 8.27
C GLN A 166 15.12 -3.40 9.00
N ARG A 167 14.01 -3.21 8.27
CA ARG A 167 12.65 -3.13 8.84
C ARG A 167 12.08 -4.49 9.18
N VAL A 168 12.42 -5.51 8.40
CA VAL A 168 11.94 -6.89 8.59
C VAL A 168 12.66 -7.59 9.74
N ALA A 169 13.98 -7.35 9.88
CA ALA A 169 14.85 -8.09 10.80
C ALA A 169 14.45 -8.00 12.30
N PRO A 170 14.02 -6.85 12.85
CA PRO A 170 13.69 -6.76 14.27
C PRO A 170 12.33 -7.35 14.64
N ILE A 171 11.49 -7.72 13.65
CA ILE A 171 10.11 -8.13 13.88
C ILE A 171 10.04 -9.62 14.28
N SER A 172 9.36 -9.90 15.38
CA SER A 172 9.01 -11.27 15.80
C SER A 172 7.79 -11.77 15.03
N TRP A 173 8.02 -12.50 13.95
CA TRP A 173 6.95 -13.01 13.10
C TRP A 173 6.24 -14.22 13.69
N ARG A 174 4.92 -14.31 13.51
CA ARG A 174 4.06 -15.47 13.77
C ARG A 174 3.30 -15.80 12.50
N VAL A 175 3.62 -16.92 11.87
CA VAL A 175 3.06 -17.28 10.56
C VAL A 175 1.87 -18.19 10.74
N ILE A 176 0.70 -17.74 10.31
CA ILE A 176 -0.53 -18.53 10.33
C ILE A 176 -0.54 -19.42 9.08
N CYS A 177 -0.36 -20.72 9.31
CA CYS A 177 -0.36 -21.75 8.27
C CYS A 177 -1.69 -22.50 8.30
N GLY A 178 -2.12 -22.99 7.16
CA GLY A 178 -3.34 -23.80 7.00
C GLY A 178 -3.74 -23.87 5.53
N PRO A 179 -4.36 -24.96 5.07
CA PRO A 179 -4.73 -25.13 3.67
C PRO A 179 -5.76 -24.10 3.20
N THR A 180 -6.07 -24.09 1.93
CA THR A 180 -7.09 -23.21 1.35
C THR A 180 -8.42 -23.38 2.07
N GLY A 181 -9.07 -22.27 2.41
CA GLY A 181 -10.36 -22.27 3.13
C GLY A 181 -10.28 -22.62 4.63
N SER A 182 -9.09 -22.78 5.23
CA SER A 182 -8.96 -23.09 6.66
C SER A 182 -9.27 -21.92 7.62
N GLY A 183 -9.64 -20.74 7.10
CA GLY A 183 -10.01 -19.58 7.91
C GLY A 183 -8.84 -18.70 8.37
N LYS A 184 -7.63 -18.87 7.81
CA LYS A 184 -6.43 -18.05 8.14
C LYS A 184 -6.71 -16.56 8.12
N THR A 185 -7.27 -16.06 7.01
CA THR A 185 -7.56 -14.63 6.82
C THR A 185 -8.56 -14.11 7.83
N ARG A 186 -9.61 -14.90 8.13
CA ARG A 186 -10.59 -14.53 9.18
C ARG A 186 -9.96 -14.49 10.56
N LEU A 187 -9.09 -15.47 10.89
CA LEU A 187 -8.34 -15.46 12.13
C LEU A 187 -7.36 -14.26 12.19
N LEU A 188 -6.68 -13.96 11.09
CA LEU A 188 -5.79 -12.81 10.98
C LEU A 188 -6.55 -11.50 11.25
N HIS A 189 -7.74 -11.35 10.67
CA HIS A 189 -8.61 -10.19 10.93
C HIS A 189 -9.10 -10.16 12.37
N ALA A 190 -9.49 -11.29 12.95
CA ALA A 190 -9.88 -11.37 14.35
C ALA A 190 -8.73 -11.00 15.31
N LEU A 191 -7.50 -11.37 14.98
CA LEU A 191 -6.29 -10.95 15.72
C LEU A 191 -6.12 -9.42 15.66
N ARG A 192 -6.27 -8.80 14.49
CA ARG A 192 -6.25 -7.34 14.34
C ARG A 192 -7.34 -6.67 15.19
N ASP A 193 -8.55 -7.22 15.19
CA ASP A 193 -9.71 -6.66 15.91
C ASP A 193 -9.57 -6.75 17.44
N VAL A 194 -8.69 -7.62 17.94
CA VAL A 194 -8.33 -7.71 19.37
C VAL A 194 -7.02 -6.99 19.69
N GLY A 195 -6.46 -6.22 18.74
CA GLY A 195 -5.30 -5.35 18.96
C GLY A 195 -3.94 -5.97 18.62
N ALA A 196 -3.90 -7.14 17.98
CA ALA A 196 -2.64 -7.70 17.48
C ALA A 196 -2.09 -6.94 16.27
N GLN A 197 -0.78 -6.91 16.13
CA GLN A 197 -0.14 -6.42 14.92
C GLN A 197 -0.25 -7.47 13.81
N VAL A 198 -0.74 -7.04 12.65
CA VAL A 198 -1.08 -7.93 11.54
C VAL A 198 -0.56 -7.37 10.23
N LEU A 199 0.12 -8.21 9.44
CA LEU A 199 0.46 -7.92 8.06
C LEU A 199 -0.44 -8.75 7.13
N ASP A 200 -1.46 -8.12 6.58
CA ASP A 200 -2.44 -8.73 5.67
C ASP A 200 -1.95 -8.62 4.22
N LEU A 201 -1.17 -9.60 3.76
CA LEU A 201 -0.58 -9.59 2.43
C LEU A 201 -1.62 -9.75 1.32
N GLU A 202 -2.65 -10.56 1.53
CA GLU A 202 -3.76 -10.71 0.58
C GLU A 202 -4.57 -9.42 0.44
N GLY A 203 -4.86 -8.77 1.57
CA GLY A 203 -5.53 -7.47 1.59
C GLY A 203 -4.71 -6.39 0.88
N LEU A 204 -3.40 -6.29 1.15
CA LEU A 204 -2.51 -5.34 0.47
C LEU A 204 -2.37 -5.61 -1.04
N ALA A 205 -2.47 -6.87 -1.46
CA ALA A 205 -2.40 -7.28 -2.87
C ALA A 205 -3.76 -7.18 -3.60
N HIS A 206 -4.85 -6.96 -2.89
CA HIS A 206 -6.23 -7.08 -3.41
C HIS A 206 -6.45 -8.44 -4.13
N HIS A 207 -5.96 -9.53 -3.53
CA HIS A 207 -5.98 -10.85 -4.13
C HIS A 207 -5.89 -11.95 -3.07
N ARG A 208 -6.72 -12.96 -3.20
CA ARG A 208 -6.67 -14.15 -2.32
C ARG A 208 -5.77 -15.19 -2.97
N SER A 209 -4.56 -15.27 -2.59
CA SER A 209 -3.40 -16.08 -3.06
C SER A 209 -3.63 -17.40 -3.81
N SER A 210 -4.82 -17.67 -4.33
CA SER A 210 -5.13 -18.87 -5.09
C SER A 210 -5.28 -18.57 -6.59
N VAL A 211 -5.24 -19.60 -7.44
CA VAL A 211 -5.52 -19.46 -8.89
C VAL A 211 -6.91 -18.87 -9.12
N LEU A 212 -7.85 -19.12 -8.22
CA LEU A 212 -9.20 -18.58 -8.22
C LEU A 212 -9.36 -17.30 -7.38
N GLY A 213 -8.25 -16.77 -6.84
CA GLY A 213 -8.25 -15.70 -5.83
C GLY A 213 -8.51 -14.28 -6.33
N LEU A 214 -8.90 -14.12 -7.60
CA LEU A 214 -9.22 -12.81 -8.18
C LEU A 214 -10.54 -12.29 -7.58
N ILE A 215 -10.52 -11.05 -7.06
CA ILE A 215 -11.70 -10.43 -6.46
C ILE A 215 -12.38 -9.56 -7.54
N PRO A 216 -13.63 -9.83 -7.91
CA PRO A 216 -14.34 -9.04 -8.92
C PRO A 216 -14.39 -7.56 -8.56
N GLY A 217 -14.15 -6.70 -9.56
CA GLY A 217 -14.17 -5.25 -9.38
C GLY A 217 -12.95 -4.66 -8.67
N GLN A 218 -11.99 -5.48 -8.22
CA GLN A 218 -10.74 -5.01 -7.63
C GLN A 218 -9.56 -5.28 -8.56
N SER A 219 -8.76 -4.26 -8.82
CA SER A 219 -7.48 -4.42 -9.52
C SER A 219 -6.34 -4.57 -8.52
N GLN A 220 -5.42 -5.48 -8.81
CA GLN A 220 -4.20 -5.61 -8.03
C GLN A 220 -3.34 -4.34 -8.15
N PRO A 221 -2.63 -3.95 -7.08
CA PRO A 221 -1.67 -2.88 -7.15
C PRO A 221 -0.51 -3.25 -8.10
N SER A 222 0.21 -2.25 -8.58
CA SER A 222 1.51 -2.49 -9.20
C SER A 222 2.49 -3.10 -8.19
N GLN A 223 3.54 -3.78 -8.67
CA GLN A 223 4.60 -4.27 -7.77
C GLN A 223 5.19 -3.15 -6.90
N LYS A 224 5.36 -1.95 -7.49
CA LYS A 224 5.89 -0.80 -6.74
C LYS A 224 4.98 -0.38 -5.61
N LYS A 225 3.68 -0.31 -5.89
CA LYS A 225 2.68 0.06 -4.89
C LYS A 225 2.59 -0.99 -3.79
N PHE A 226 2.65 -2.28 -4.12
CA PHE A 226 2.64 -3.37 -3.16
C PHE A 226 3.86 -3.30 -2.22
N ASP A 227 5.08 -3.09 -2.76
CA ASP A 227 6.27 -2.91 -1.95
C ASP A 227 6.16 -1.68 -1.03
N THR A 228 5.57 -0.57 -1.53
CA THR A 228 5.36 0.65 -0.73
C THR A 228 4.36 0.41 0.40
N LEU A 229 3.28 -0.32 0.16
CA LEU A 229 2.28 -0.69 1.17
C LEU A 229 2.88 -1.59 2.25
N ILE A 230 3.68 -2.60 1.87
CA ILE A 230 4.41 -3.44 2.82
C ILE A 230 5.38 -2.60 3.65
N TRP A 231 6.17 -1.74 3.00
CA TRP A 231 7.14 -0.88 3.66
C TRP A 231 6.48 0.05 4.69
N ASP A 232 5.34 0.65 4.34
CA ASP A 232 4.57 1.51 5.25
C ASP A 232 4.02 0.73 6.45
N ALA A 233 3.45 -0.46 6.21
CA ALA A 233 2.98 -1.34 7.28
C ALA A 233 4.10 -1.74 8.25
N LEU A 234 5.25 -2.17 7.72
CA LEU A 234 6.43 -2.55 8.52
C LEU A 234 6.94 -1.40 9.41
N GLY A 235 6.84 -0.17 8.93
CA GLY A 235 7.29 1.01 9.67
C GLY A 235 6.38 1.41 10.83
N ARG A 236 5.19 0.86 10.91
CA ARG A 236 4.18 1.15 11.95
C ARG A 236 4.12 0.09 13.04
N PHE A 237 4.81 -1.05 12.88
CA PHE A 237 4.84 -2.09 13.88
C PHE A 237 5.75 -1.73 15.04
N ASP A 238 5.29 -2.05 16.25
CA ASP A 238 6.10 -2.05 17.46
C ASP A 238 6.99 -3.29 17.45
N PRO A 239 8.32 -3.15 17.41
CA PRO A 239 9.24 -4.28 17.41
C PRO A 239 9.22 -5.10 18.70
N GLN A 240 8.63 -4.60 19.79
CA GLN A 240 8.49 -5.31 21.06
C GLN A 240 7.37 -6.36 21.03
N GLY A 241 6.40 -6.22 20.10
CA GLY A 241 5.27 -7.14 19.95
C GLY A 241 5.41 -8.05 18.73
N PRO A 242 4.78 -9.26 18.75
CA PRO A 242 4.75 -10.12 17.59
C PRO A 242 3.87 -9.55 16.49
N VAL A 243 4.23 -9.82 15.22
CA VAL A 243 3.41 -9.52 14.06
C VAL A 243 2.92 -10.82 13.44
N PHE A 244 1.62 -10.93 13.26
CA PHE A 244 0.97 -12.07 12.62
C PHE A 244 0.87 -11.85 11.12
N VAL A 245 1.13 -12.91 10.34
CA VAL A 245 1.06 -12.89 8.87
C VAL A 245 0.61 -14.26 8.37
N GLU A 246 -0.08 -14.31 7.24
CA GLU A 246 -0.44 -15.60 6.62
C GLU A 246 0.76 -16.24 5.92
N SER A 247 0.77 -17.58 5.91
CA SER A 247 1.72 -18.34 5.09
C SER A 247 1.37 -18.16 3.60
N GLU A 248 2.25 -17.49 2.88
CA GLU A 248 2.06 -17.18 1.48
C GLU A 248 3.13 -17.82 0.60
N SER A 249 2.76 -17.99 -0.67
CA SER A 249 3.74 -18.28 -1.72
C SER A 249 4.57 -17.02 -2.04
N ARG A 250 5.63 -17.17 -2.82
CA ARG A 250 6.44 -16.01 -3.26
C ARG A 250 5.62 -14.95 -3.98
N LYS A 251 4.49 -15.33 -4.58
CA LYS A 251 3.58 -14.43 -5.30
C LYS A 251 2.19 -14.47 -4.70
N VAL A 252 1.59 -13.29 -4.61
CA VAL A 252 0.18 -13.07 -4.31
C VAL A 252 -0.46 -12.51 -5.57
N GLY A 253 -1.06 -13.39 -6.37
CA GLY A 253 -1.49 -13.05 -7.73
C GLY A 253 -0.33 -12.58 -8.61
N ASN A 254 -0.38 -11.35 -9.09
CA ASN A 254 0.62 -10.77 -10.00
C ASN A 254 1.79 -10.06 -9.29
N VAL A 255 1.73 -9.89 -7.97
CA VAL A 255 2.77 -9.21 -7.19
C VAL A 255 3.60 -10.19 -6.39
N SER A 256 4.87 -9.84 -6.15
CA SER A 256 5.82 -10.67 -5.40
C SER A 256 6.10 -10.08 -4.03
N ILE A 257 6.14 -10.93 -3.02
CA ILE A 257 6.56 -10.55 -1.67
C ILE A 257 8.06 -10.24 -1.68
N PRO A 258 8.51 -9.14 -1.04
CA PRO A 258 9.93 -8.83 -0.92
C PRO A 258 10.73 -9.98 -0.32
N GLU A 259 11.90 -10.28 -0.90
CA GLU A 259 12.72 -11.45 -0.52
C GLU A 259 13.08 -11.47 0.96
N ALA A 260 13.44 -10.32 1.53
CA ALA A 260 13.77 -10.22 2.95
C ALA A 260 12.59 -10.64 3.85
N LEU A 261 11.37 -10.23 3.51
CA LEU A 261 10.15 -10.59 4.23
C LEU A 261 9.86 -12.09 4.07
N MET A 262 9.94 -12.61 2.85
CA MET A 262 9.72 -14.04 2.59
C MET A 262 10.70 -14.93 3.36
N THR A 263 11.97 -14.55 3.41
CA THR A 263 13.01 -15.27 4.15
C THR A 263 12.71 -15.27 5.66
N ALA A 264 12.34 -14.11 6.21
CA ALA A 264 11.98 -13.99 7.62
C ALA A 264 10.74 -14.83 7.98
N MET A 265 9.67 -14.75 7.17
CA MET A 265 8.47 -15.56 7.37
C MET A 265 8.78 -17.06 7.39
N ARG A 266 9.58 -17.54 6.43
CA ARG A 266 9.93 -18.96 6.31
C ARG A 266 10.75 -19.51 7.48
N ALA A 267 11.51 -18.65 8.15
CA ALA A 267 12.32 -18.99 9.32
C ALA A 267 11.55 -18.88 10.66
N SER A 268 10.33 -18.35 10.63
CA SER A 268 9.62 -17.95 11.84
C SER A 268 8.70 -19.05 12.40
N ALA A 269 8.27 -18.88 13.66
CA ALA A 269 7.34 -19.79 14.32
C ALA A 269 5.98 -19.82 13.59
N CYS A 270 5.43 -21.01 13.43
CA CYS A 270 4.17 -21.27 12.75
C CYS A 270 3.03 -21.57 13.72
N ILE A 271 1.83 -21.15 13.36
CA ILE A 271 0.56 -21.54 13.96
C ILE A 271 -0.21 -22.28 12.88
N ARG A 272 -0.46 -23.58 13.09
CA ARG A 272 -1.14 -24.43 12.11
C ARG A 272 -2.62 -24.47 12.41
N VAL A 273 -3.42 -23.85 11.55
CA VAL A 273 -4.88 -23.88 11.61
C VAL A 273 -5.37 -25.16 10.97
N GLU A 274 -6.09 -25.96 11.72
CA GLU A 274 -6.78 -27.18 11.28
C GLU A 274 -8.29 -26.96 11.32
N THR A 275 -8.95 -27.27 10.21
CA THR A 275 -10.38 -27.01 10.01
C THR A 275 -10.95 -28.19 9.21
N ALA A 276 -12.07 -28.76 9.66
CA ALA A 276 -12.74 -29.84 8.97
C ALA A 276 -13.14 -29.44 7.54
N THR A 277 -13.05 -30.36 6.59
CA THR A 277 -13.31 -30.10 5.16
C THR A 277 -14.67 -29.45 4.92
N GLU A 278 -15.72 -29.92 5.62
CA GLU A 278 -17.06 -29.34 5.47
C GLU A 278 -17.13 -27.87 5.88
N LEU A 279 -16.44 -27.52 6.95
CA LEU A 279 -16.36 -26.14 7.43
C LEU A 279 -15.54 -25.27 6.48
N ARG A 280 -14.50 -25.83 5.88
CA ARG A 280 -13.70 -25.16 4.83
C ARG A 280 -14.54 -24.87 3.58
N VAL A 281 -15.36 -25.83 3.16
CA VAL A 281 -16.30 -25.62 2.06
C VAL A 281 -17.29 -24.51 2.40
N GLU A 282 -17.82 -24.50 3.62
CA GLU A 282 -18.72 -23.45 4.10
C GLU A 282 -18.06 -22.07 4.05
N LEU A 283 -16.84 -21.97 4.57
CA LEU A 283 -16.04 -20.73 4.52
C LEU A 283 -15.86 -20.21 3.09
N LEU A 284 -15.48 -21.10 2.17
CA LEU A 284 -15.26 -20.72 0.77
C LEU A 284 -16.56 -20.30 0.09
N MET A 285 -17.68 -20.97 0.37
CA MET A 285 -18.97 -20.56 -0.17
C MET A 285 -19.39 -19.16 0.32
N GLN A 286 -19.08 -18.82 1.58
CA GLN A 286 -19.34 -17.49 2.13
C GLN A 286 -18.38 -16.43 1.57
N ASP A 287 -17.09 -16.78 1.40
CA ASP A 287 -16.05 -15.84 0.96
C ASP A 287 -16.07 -15.57 -0.55
N TYR A 288 -16.66 -16.50 -1.34
CA TYR A 288 -16.74 -16.41 -2.80
C TYR A 288 -18.20 -16.51 -3.31
N PRO A 289 -19.14 -15.68 -2.80
CA PRO A 289 -20.54 -15.76 -3.18
C PRO A 289 -20.77 -15.54 -4.68
N PHE A 290 -19.90 -14.78 -5.34
CA PHE A 290 -19.94 -14.51 -6.76
C PHE A 290 -19.73 -15.78 -7.64
N PHE A 291 -19.05 -16.82 -7.15
CA PHE A 291 -18.95 -18.10 -7.87
C PHE A 291 -20.26 -18.89 -7.83
N VAL A 292 -21.08 -18.67 -6.81
CA VAL A 292 -22.40 -19.30 -6.72
C VAL A 292 -23.43 -18.52 -7.55
N GLN A 293 -23.32 -17.18 -7.56
CA GLN A 293 -24.24 -16.29 -8.25
C GLN A 293 -24.02 -16.25 -9.76
N ASP A 294 -22.78 -16.47 -10.22
CA ASP A 294 -22.36 -16.44 -11.62
C ASP A 294 -21.55 -17.71 -11.94
N SER A 295 -22.26 -18.76 -12.35
CA SER A 295 -21.65 -20.04 -12.72
C SER A 295 -20.77 -19.95 -13.97
N ASP A 296 -21.06 -19.03 -14.90
CA ASP A 296 -20.27 -18.85 -16.11
C ASP A 296 -18.93 -18.17 -15.79
N PHE A 297 -18.94 -17.18 -14.89
CA PHE A 297 -17.72 -16.63 -14.35
C PHE A 297 -16.91 -17.69 -13.61
N PHE A 298 -17.55 -18.52 -12.78
CA PHE A 298 -16.87 -19.62 -12.10
C PHE A 298 -16.24 -20.59 -13.10
N CYS A 299 -16.96 -21.02 -14.12
CA CYS A 299 -16.44 -21.88 -15.19
C CYS A 299 -15.25 -21.25 -15.91
N THR A 300 -15.33 -19.96 -16.23
CA THR A 300 -14.22 -19.23 -16.85
C THR A 300 -12.96 -19.30 -15.98
N ARG A 301 -13.10 -19.19 -14.66
CA ARG A 301 -11.99 -19.34 -13.73
C ARG A 301 -11.48 -20.78 -13.64
N LEU A 302 -12.38 -21.78 -13.62
CA LEU A 302 -12.00 -23.19 -13.62
C LEU A 302 -11.21 -23.59 -14.86
N GLN A 303 -11.48 -22.99 -16.03
CA GLN A 303 -10.71 -23.23 -17.26
C GLN A 303 -9.21 -22.95 -17.11
N THR A 304 -8.82 -22.05 -16.21
CA THR A 304 -7.39 -21.81 -15.93
C THR A 304 -6.67 -23.01 -15.30
N LEU A 305 -7.40 -24.02 -14.85
CA LEU A 305 -6.88 -25.24 -14.25
C LEU A 305 -6.73 -26.41 -15.25
N VAL A 306 -7.11 -26.23 -16.52
CA VAL A 306 -7.08 -27.30 -17.54
C VAL A 306 -5.69 -27.92 -17.69
N ASP A 307 -4.64 -27.10 -17.72
CA ASP A 307 -3.27 -27.60 -17.84
C ASP A 307 -2.79 -28.40 -16.61
N LEU A 308 -3.41 -28.19 -15.46
CA LEU A 308 -3.04 -28.83 -14.19
C LEU A 308 -3.90 -30.06 -13.87
N ARG A 309 -5.14 -30.10 -14.34
CA ARG A 309 -6.15 -31.11 -13.93
C ARG A 309 -6.72 -31.93 -15.10
N GLY A 310 -6.45 -31.48 -16.32
CA GLY A 310 -7.01 -32.07 -17.52
C GLY A 310 -8.40 -31.51 -17.88
N ARG A 311 -8.71 -31.60 -19.16
CA ARG A 311 -9.93 -31.02 -19.73
C ARG A 311 -11.20 -31.69 -19.20
N GLU A 312 -11.21 -33.01 -19.09
CA GLU A 312 -12.38 -33.78 -18.64
C GLU A 312 -12.80 -33.42 -17.21
N VAL A 313 -11.84 -33.32 -16.28
CA VAL A 313 -12.11 -32.96 -14.88
C VAL A 313 -12.67 -31.54 -14.79
N VAL A 314 -12.07 -30.60 -15.50
CA VAL A 314 -12.53 -29.20 -15.48
C VAL A 314 -13.89 -29.05 -16.12
N GLN A 315 -14.18 -29.81 -17.20
CA GLN A 315 -15.50 -29.85 -17.83
C GLN A 315 -16.57 -30.37 -16.85
N ALA A 316 -16.29 -31.46 -16.15
CA ALA A 316 -17.19 -32.00 -15.13
C ALA A 316 -17.48 -31.01 -14.00
N TRP A 317 -16.47 -30.25 -13.55
CA TRP A 317 -16.64 -29.18 -12.57
C TRP A 317 -17.52 -28.04 -13.09
N CYS A 318 -17.35 -27.65 -14.35
CA CYS A 318 -18.20 -26.63 -14.96
C CYS A 318 -19.65 -27.08 -15.06
N GLU A 319 -19.91 -28.31 -15.51
CA GLU A 319 -21.26 -28.88 -15.59
C GLU A 319 -21.93 -28.99 -14.21
N ALA A 320 -21.18 -29.38 -13.19
CA ALA A 320 -21.65 -29.39 -11.81
C ALA A 320 -21.99 -27.99 -11.30
N ALA A 321 -21.13 -27.00 -11.55
CA ALA A 321 -21.35 -25.61 -11.13
C ALA A 321 -22.60 -25.02 -11.81
N GLN A 322 -22.78 -25.24 -13.14
CA GLN A 322 -23.94 -24.79 -13.90
C GLN A 322 -25.25 -25.50 -13.48
N SER A 323 -25.14 -26.71 -12.93
CA SER A 323 -26.26 -27.43 -12.34
C SER A 323 -26.59 -27.02 -10.90
N GLY A 324 -25.98 -25.95 -10.37
CA GLY A 324 -26.19 -25.50 -8.98
C GLY A 324 -25.43 -26.30 -7.91
N ARG A 325 -24.52 -27.19 -8.29
CA ARG A 325 -23.74 -28.04 -7.38
C ARG A 325 -22.36 -27.44 -7.05
N SER A 326 -22.29 -26.12 -6.97
CA SER A 326 -21.03 -25.39 -6.69
C SER A 326 -20.34 -25.85 -5.39
N ARG A 327 -21.10 -26.24 -4.37
CA ARG A 327 -20.55 -26.77 -3.11
C ARG A 327 -19.75 -28.07 -3.32
N GLU A 328 -20.22 -28.95 -4.21
CA GLU A 328 -19.52 -30.18 -4.59
C GLU A 328 -18.21 -29.85 -5.33
N VAL A 329 -18.26 -28.91 -6.26
CA VAL A 329 -17.08 -28.45 -7.01
C VAL A 329 -16.03 -27.88 -6.05
N VAL A 330 -16.43 -27.04 -5.08
CA VAL A 330 -15.52 -26.49 -4.06
C VAL A 330 -14.87 -27.60 -3.25
N ARG A 331 -15.61 -28.62 -2.81
CA ARG A 331 -15.04 -29.77 -2.11
C ARG A 331 -14.00 -30.51 -2.96
N GLN A 332 -14.32 -30.82 -4.20
CA GLN A 332 -13.41 -31.51 -5.11
C GLN A 332 -12.16 -30.67 -5.41
N LEU A 333 -12.29 -29.35 -5.54
CA LEU A 333 -11.16 -28.44 -5.66
C LEU A 333 -10.23 -28.50 -4.43
N LEU A 334 -10.79 -28.54 -3.21
CA LEU A 334 -10.00 -28.68 -2.00
C LEU A 334 -9.21 -29.98 -2.02
N GLU A 335 -9.89 -31.11 -2.21
CA GLU A 335 -9.32 -32.45 -2.11
C GLU A 335 -8.34 -32.78 -3.23
N GLN A 336 -8.68 -32.40 -4.46
CA GLN A 336 -7.92 -32.80 -5.64
C GLN A 336 -6.89 -31.77 -6.07
N HIS A 337 -7.10 -30.49 -5.81
CA HIS A 337 -6.21 -29.42 -6.31
C HIS A 337 -5.40 -28.76 -5.21
N TYR A 338 -6.03 -28.25 -4.15
CA TYR A 338 -5.35 -27.41 -3.19
C TYR A 338 -4.57 -28.20 -2.14
N ASP A 339 -5.18 -29.22 -1.52
CA ASP A 339 -4.58 -29.90 -0.38
C ASP A 339 -3.31 -30.67 -0.70
N PRO A 340 -3.21 -31.41 -1.85
CA PRO A 340 -1.97 -32.10 -2.19
C PRO A 340 -0.80 -31.14 -2.39
N GLY A 341 -1.05 -29.98 -3.00
CA GLY A 341 -0.02 -28.96 -3.23
C GLY A 341 0.39 -28.23 -1.95
N TYR A 342 -0.59 -27.95 -1.07
CA TYR A 342 -0.35 -27.22 0.16
C TYR A 342 0.55 -27.98 1.13
N ALA A 343 0.23 -29.23 1.43
CA ALA A 343 0.98 -30.04 2.40
C ALA A 343 2.47 -30.13 2.02
N GLN A 344 2.74 -30.44 0.74
CA GLN A 344 4.11 -30.56 0.24
C GLN A 344 4.85 -29.22 0.23
N SER A 345 4.18 -28.14 -0.18
CA SER A 345 4.79 -26.80 -0.28
C SER A 345 5.10 -26.21 1.09
N THR A 346 4.17 -26.31 2.05
CA THR A 346 4.32 -25.67 3.37
C THR A 346 5.42 -26.33 4.18
N GLN A 347 5.44 -27.65 4.23
CA GLN A 347 6.48 -28.41 4.94
C GLN A 347 7.88 -28.12 4.37
N ARG A 348 7.99 -27.93 3.06
CA ARG A 348 9.26 -27.63 2.38
C ARG A 348 9.73 -26.21 2.62
N ASN A 349 8.83 -25.26 2.71
CA ASN A 349 9.16 -23.83 2.69
C ASN A 349 9.28 -23.20 4.09
N TYR A 350 8.58 -23.73 5.10
CA TYR A 350 8.56 -23.17 6.45
C TYR A 350 9.32 -24.09 7.42
N SER A 351 10.53 -23.69 7.79
CA SER A 351 11.49 -24.53 8.54
C SER A 351 10.98 -24.96 9.92
N ARG A 352 10.09 -24.19 10.54
CA ARG A 352 9.50 -24.44 11.86
C ARG A 352 8.07 -24.96 11.81
N PHE A 353 7.61 -25.42 10.65
CA PHE A 353 6.25 -25.94 10.49
C PHE A 353 6.01 -27.25 11.25
N ALA A 354 7.04 -28.08 11.41
CA ALA A 354 6.94 -29.34 12.20
C ALA A 354 6.64 -29.06 13.68
N ASP A 355 7.16 -27.95 14.22
CA ASP A 355 6.99 -27.53 15.61
C ASP A 355 5.81 -26.54 15.78
N ALA A 356 4.94 -26.43 14.77
CA ALA A 356 3.86 -25.45 14.76
C ALA A 356 2.86 -25.71 15.89
N GLN A 357 2.46 -24.67 16.60
CA GLN A 357 1.31 -24.72 17.49
C GLN A 357 0.05 -25.04 16.65
N VAL A 358 -0.65 -26.13 17.02
CA VAL A 358 -1.89 -26.52 16.35
C VAL A 358 -3.06 -25.75 16.94
N LEU A 359 -3.87 -25.16 16.08
CA LEU A 359 -5.09 -24.45 16.42
C LEU A 359 -6.27 -25.11 15.70
N GLN A 360 -7.16 -25.75 16.43
CA GLN A 360 -8.39 -26.30 15.89
C GLN A 360 -9.43 -25.19 15.69
N LEU A 361 -9.95 -25.11 14.47
CA LEU A 361 -11.01 -24.16 14.11
C LEU A 361 -12.30 -24.95 13.82
N ASP A 362 -13.12 -25.11 14.87
CA ASP A 362 -14.38 -25.86 14.82
C ASP A 362 -15.60 -24.96 14.59
N ASP A 363 -15.45 -23.65 14.75
CA ASP A 363 -16.49 -22.63 14.57
C ASP A 363 -15.91 -21.39 13.88
N ILE A 364 -16.55 -20.96 12.80
CA ILE A 364 -16.17 -19.82 11.97
C ILE A 364 -16.88 -18.51 12.34
N GLY A 365 -17.71 -18.54 13.34
CA GLY A 365 -18.42 -17.36 13.83
C GLY A 365 -17.49 -16.33 14.44
N ALA A 366 -17.84 -15.05 14.29
CA ALA A 366 -17.00 -13.93 14.75
C ALA A 366 -16.62 -14.03 16.24
N SER A 367 -17.54 -14.50 17.12
CA SER A 367 -17.29 -14.68 18.54
C SER A 367 -16.27 -15.79 18.84
N ALA A 368 -16.32 -16.90 18.07
CA ALA A 368 -15.36 -18.00 18.23
C ALA A 368 -13.96 -17.58 17.77
N LEU A 369 -13.86 -16.95 16.60
CA LEU A 369 -12.60 -16.42 16.08
C LEU A 369 -11.98 -15.40 17.03
N ARG A 370 -12.80 -14.52 17.62
CA ARG A 370 -12.33 -13.54 18.61
C ARG A 370 -11.77 -14.22 19.88
N ARG A 371 -12.43 -15.26 20.42
CA ARG A 371 -11.90 -16.03 21.56
C ARG A 371 -10.58 -16.70 21.23
N LEU A 372 -10.46 -17.31 20.05
CA LEU A 372 -9.22 -17.93 19.58
C LEU A 372 -8.10 -16.90 19.44
N ALA A 373 -8.38 -15.74 18.86
CA ALA A 373 -7.43 -14.65 18.74
C ALA A 373 -6.95 -14.13 20.10
N GLN A 374 -7.85 -13.95 21.06
CA GLN A 374 -7.51 -13.57 22.44
C GLN A 374 -6.66 -14.62 23.14
N GLY A 375 -6.99 -15.91 22.97
CA GLY A 375 -6.20 -17.02 23.50
C GLY A 375 -4.78 -17.07 22.96
N LEU A 376 -4.62 -16.82 21.65
CA LEU A 376 -3.30 -16.74 21.01
C LEU A 376 -2.45 -15.59 21.56
N LEU A 377 -3.04 -14.43 21.80
CA LEU A 377 -2.32 -13.27 22.37
C LEU A 377 -1.91 -13.52 23.83
N SER A 378 -2.81 -14.11 24.63
CA SER A 378 -2.56 -14.38 26.06
C SER A 378 -1.53 -15.48 26.29
N GLY A 379 -1.38 -16.43 25.36
CA GLY A 379 -0.46 -17.56 25.44
C GLY A 379 0.94 -17.29 24.86
N LEU A 380 1.19 -16.08 24.36
CA LEU A 380 2.52 -15.72 23.85
C LEU A 380 3.47 -15.41 25.02
N PRO A 381 4.71 -15.96 25.03
CA PRO A 381 5.70 -15.50 25.97
C PRO A 381 6.00 -14.01 25.72
N PRO A 382 6.32 -13.23 26.79
CA PRO A 382 6.79 -11.87 26.61
C PRO A 382 7.98 -11.87 25.64
N SER A 383 8.03 -10.86 24.74
CA SER A 383 9.14 -10.69 23.80
C SER A 383 10.44 -10.53 24.58
N ALA A 384 11.43 -11.35 24.26
CA ALA A 384 12.76 -11.30 24.87
C ALA A 384 13.55 -10.08 24.39
#